data_9a2767c82180dba7675a3f29b2119606
#
_entry.id   9a2767c82180dba7675a3f29b2119606
#
_cell.length_a   1.000
_cell.length_b   1.000
_cell.length_c   1.000
_cell.angle_alpha   90.00
_cell.angle_beta   90.00
_cell.angle_gamma   90.00
#
_symmetry.space_group_name_H-M   'P 1'
#
loop_
_entity.id
_entity.type
_entity.pdbx_description
1 polymer ?
#
loop_
_entity_poly.entity_id
_entity_poly.type
_entity_poly.pdbx_seq_one_letter_code
_entity_poly.pdbx_strand_id
1 'polypeptide(L)'
;IINDPDKIKSEEVLRLLKMTYWANNRTIEQIEESMASSFCYGLFLAEEERLVGFARVISDLATTYYLCDVIIDPEYQHQGFGKALVSHIVNLPQYRKLRGILLTKDAHGLYEKYGFETVDGRAMIKSPDR
;
A
#
# COMPACT_ATOMS: atom_id res chain seq x y z
N ILE A 1 2.77 -7.85 10.94
CA ILE A 1 2.94 -6.68 10.06
C ILE A 1 4.17 -5.90 10.55
N ILE A 2 5.08 -5.65 9.64
CA ILE A 2 6.37 -5.03 9.95
C ILE A 2 6.49 -3.74 9.14
N ASN A 3 6.98 -2.67 9.77
CA ASN A 3 7.29 -1.42 9.09
C ASN A 3 8.80 -1.08 9.13
N ASP A 4 9.63 -2.03 9.47
CA ASP A 4 11.08 -1.86 9.49
C ASP A 4 11.63 -1.94 8.06
N PRO A 5 12.21 -0.85 7.52
CA PRO A 5 12.73 -0.86 6.14
C PRO A 5 13.80 -1.93 5.91
N ASP A 6 14.57 -2.28 6.93
CA ASP A 6 15.62 -3.27 6.80
C ASP A 6 15.08 -4.69 6.62
N LYS A 7 13.82 -4.92 6.98
CA LYS A 7 13.19 -6.24 6.90
C LYS A 7 12.30 -6.40 5.67
N ILE A 8 11.95 -5.32 5.01
CA ILE A 8 11.13 -5.36 3.80
C ILE A 8 12.06 -5.20 2.61
N LYS A 9 12.36 -6.31 1.94
CA LYS A 9 13.32 -6.33 0.84
C LYS A 9 12.69 -5.87 -0.46
N SER A 10 13.37 -4.98 -1.18
CA SER A 10 12.88 -4.42 -2.44
C SER A 10 12.62 -5.49 -3.50
N GLU A 11 13.39 -6.57 -3.51
CA GLU A 11 13.18 -7.67 -4.45
C GLU A 11 11.84 -8.36 -4.23
N GLU A 12 11.42 -8.51 -2.96
CA GLU A 12 10.11 -9.09 -2.64
C GLU A 12 8.97 -8.13 -2.99
N VAL A 13 9.16 -6.84 -2.81
CA VAL A 13 8.20 -5.83 -3.24
C VAL A 13 8.06 -5.85 -4.76
N LEU A 14 9.18 -5.93 -5.47
CA LEU A 14 9.17 -6.06 -6.94
C LEU A 14 8.37 -7.28 -7.38
N ARG A 15 8.59 -8.42 -6.74
CA ARG A 15 7.87 -9.65 -7.06
C ARG A 15 6.35 -9.46 -6.94
N LEU A 16 5.91 -8.84 -5.86
CA LEU A 16 4.48 -8.59 -5.64
C LEU A 16 3.92 -7.59 -6.65
N LEU A 17 4.61 -6.46 -6.87
CA LEU A 17 4.11 -5.41 -7.75
C LEU A 17 4.06 -5.84 -9.22
N LYS A 18 4.92 -6.76 -9.64
CA LYS A 18 4.85 -7.32 -11.01
C LYS A 18 3.55 -8.07 -11.28
N MET A 19 2.85 -8.49 -10.25
CA MET A 19 1.56 -9.16 -10.39
C MET A 19 0.39 -8.17 -10.48
N THR A 20 0.64 -6.87 -10.41
CA THR A 20 -0.40 -5.85 -10.49
C THR A 20 -0.50 -5.27 -11.89
N TYR A 21 -1.67 -4.70 -12.23
CA TYR A 21 -1.83 -4.02 -13.50
C TYR A 21 -1.36 -2.56 -13.44
N TRP A 22 -1.24 -1.98 -12.25
CA TRP A 22 -0.93 -0.55 -12.08
C TRP A 22 0.56 -0.28 -11.87
N ALA A 23 1.35 -1.27 -11.48
CA ALA A 23 2.75 -1.09 -11.15
C ALA A 23 3.66 -2.20 -11.67
N ASN A 24 3.20 -2.96 -12.66
CA ASN A 24 3.94 -4.13 -13.16
C ASN A 24 5.18 -3.79 -13.98
N ASN A 25 5.37 -2.53 -14.33
CA ASN A 25 6.52 -2.07 -15.11
C ASN A 25 7.51 -1.21 -14.30
N ARG A 26 7.37 -1.15 -12.98
CA ARG A 26 8.33 -0.43 -12.15
C ARG A 26 9.66 -1.16 -12.12
N THR A 27 10.74 -0.38 -12.19
CA THR A 27 12.11 -0.93 -12.06
C THR A 27 12.46 -1.10 -10.58
N ILE A 28 13.49 -1.92 -10.32
CA ILE A 28 13.97 -2.09 -8.93
C ILE A 28 14.45 -0.76 -8.35
N GLU A 29 15.08 0.08 -9.17
CA GLU A 29 15.55 1.40 -8.74
C GLU A 29 14.39 2.30 -8.33
N GLN A 30 13.30 2.31 -9.10
CA GLN A 30 12.10 3.07 -8.75
C GLN A 30 11.49 2.56 -7.44
N ILE A 31 11.46 1.27 -7.24
CA ILE A 31 10.93 0.67 -6.01
C ILE A 31 11.79 1.08 -4.82
N GLU A 32 13.10 0.95 -4.93
CA GLU A 32 14.01 1.31 -3.85
C GLU A 32 13.91 2.80 -3.49
N GLU A 33 13.86 3.68 -4.48
CA GLU A 33 13.70 5.12 -4.25
C GLU A 33 12.35 5.44 -3.60
N SER A 34 11.27 4.81 -4.06
CA SER A 34 9.96 5.04 -3.49
C SER A 34 9.88 4.57 -2.04
N MET A 35 10.49 3.44 -1.73
CA MET A 35 10.52 2.91 -0.37
C MET A 35 11.32 3.82 0.57
N ALA A 36 12.42 4.39 0.08
CA ALA A 36 13.27 5.28 0.88
C ALA A 36 12.56 6.57 1.25
N SER A 37 11.56 7.00 0.46
CA SER A 37 10.83 8.26 0.65
C SER A 37 9.40 8.06 1.14
N SER A 38 9.07 6.87 1.59
CA SER A 38 7.71 6.52 2.01
C SER A 38 7.73 5.70 3.29
N PHE A 39 6.56 5.49 3.87
CA PHE A 39 6.38 4.59 4.99
C PHE A 39 5.87 3.27 4.43
N CYS A 40 6.63 2.20 4.62
CA CYS A 40 6.34 0.88 4.04
C CYS A 40 5.89 -0.09 5.11
N TYR A 41 4.91 -0.92 4.76
CA TYR A 41 4.34 -1.93 5.65
C TYR A 41 4.34 -3.27 4.93
N GLY A 42 4.97 -4.25 5.55
CA GLY A 42 5.05 -5.60 5.02
C GLY A 42 4.31 -6.58 5.89
N LEU A 43 3.59 -7.50 5.27
CA LEU A 43 2.91 -8.57 5.96
C LEU A 43 3.63 -9.89 5.65
N PHE A 44 4.08 -10.55 6.69
CA PHE A 44 4.80 -11.84 6.62
C PHE A 44 4.02 -12.89 7.38
N LEU A 45 4.10 -14.13 6.92
CA LEU A 45 3.65 -15.25 7.72
C LEU A 45 4.69 -15.57 8.79
N ALA A 46 4.24 -16.03 9.96
CA ALA A 46 5.08 -16.16 11.16
C ALA A 46 6.31 -17.05 10.97
N GLU A 47 6.24 -18.02 10.09
CA GLU A 47 7.32 -18.99 9.88
C GLU A 47 8.05 -18.82 8.56
N GLU A 48 7.71 -17.80 7.77
CA GLU A 48 8.31 -17.58 6.45
C GLU A 48 8.90 -16.17 6.36
N GLU A 49 10.04 -16.06 5.70
CA GLU A 49 10.63 -14.76 5.38
C GLU A 49 10.04 -14.15 4.12
N ARG A 50 9.07 -14.85 3.49
CA ARG A 50 8.44 -14.40 2.27
C ARG A 50 7.41 -13.32 2.56
N LEU A 51 7.50 -12.22 1.82
CA LEU A 51 6.54 -11.14 1.90
C LEU A 51 5.23 -11.58 1.21
N VAL A 52 4.12 -11.57 1.94
CA VAL A 52 2.81 -11.96 1.40
C VAL A 52 1.88 -10.77 1.20
N GLY A 53 2.21 -9.62 1.78
CA GLY A 53 1.45 -8.40 1.57
C GLY A 53 2.33 -7.18 1.72
N PHE A 54 1.94 -6.10 1.04
CA PHE A 54 2.69 -4.84 1.07
C PHE A 54 1.73 -3.67 0.94
N ALA A 55 2.08 -2.57 1.58
CA ALA A 55 1.40 -1.29 1.39
C ALA A 55 2.39 -0.16 1.63
N ARG A 56 2.17 0.96 0.98
CA ARG A 56 3.03 2.11 1.08
C ARG A 56 2.20 3.35 1.38
N VAL A 57 2.72 4.21 2.26
CA VAL A 57 2.06 5.47 2.63
C VAL A 57 3.00 6.63 2.33
N ILE A 58 2.50 7.61 1.60
CA ILE A 58 3.18 8.90 1.39
C ILE A 58 2.45 9.93 2.25
N SER A 59 3.17 10.63 3.12
CA SER A 59 2.52 11.55 4.05
C SER A 59 3.49 12.63 4.55
N ASP A 60 2.94 13.82 4.79
CA ASP A 60 3.64 14.87 5.52
C ASP A 60 3.51 14.70 7.05
N LEU A 61 2.71 13.73 7.50
CA LEU A 61 2.42 13.45 8.90
C LEU A 61 1.74 14.62 9.64
N ALA A 62 1.21 15.58 8.91
CA ALA A 62 0.57 16.77 9.47
C ALA A 62 -0.85 16.98 8.94
N THR A 63 -1.07 16.76 7.65
CA THR A 63 -2.35 17.08 7.00
C THR A 63 -3.00 15.89 6.30
N THR A 64 -2.20 15.09 5.59
CA THR A 64 -2.72 14.14 4.60
C THR A 64 -1.81 12.93 4.50
N TYR A 65 -2.38 11.78 4.19
CA TYR A 65 -1.61 10.62 3.75
C TYR A 65 -2.24 10.02 2.49
N TYR A 66 -1.39 9.48 1.63
CA TYR A 66 -1.79 8.77 0.42
C TYR A 66 -1.43 7.30 0.60
N LEU A 67 -2.45 6.45 0.65
CA LEU A 67 -2.27 4.99 0.76
C LEU A 67 -2.19 4.42 -0.65
N CYS A 68 -1.08 3.78 -0.96
CA CYS A 68 -0.82 3.26 -2.31
C CYS A 68 -0.10 1.93 -2.26
N ASP A 69 0.00 1.29 -3.42
CA ASP A 69 0.69 0.01 -3.60
C ASP A 69 0.24 -1.08 -2.62
N VAL A 70 -1.05 -1.11 -2.33
CA VAL A 70 -1.63 -2.15 -1.46
C VAL A 70 -1.79 -3.42 -2.29
N ILE A 71 -1.08 -4.47 -1.92
CA ILE A 71 -1.11 -5.75 -2.62
C ILE A 71 -0.99 -6.91 -1.65
N ILE A 72 -1.80 -7.93 -1.87
CA ILE A 72 -1.65 -9.23 -1.22
C ILE A 72 -1.30 -10.24 -2.30
N ASP A 73 -0.29 -11.07 -2.03
CA ASP A 73 0.10 -12.15 -2.94
C ASP A 73 -1.16 -12.96 -3.31
N PRO A 74 -1.40 -13.20 -4.61
CA PRO A 74 -2.59 -13.92 -5.06
C PRO A 74 -2.82 -15.27 -4.37
N GLU A 75 -1.76 -15.96 -3.97
CA GLU A 75 -1.88 -17.24 -3.26
C GLU A 75 -2.48 -17.08 -1.86
N TYR A 76 -2.49 -15.86 -1.32
CA TYR A 76 -2.92 -15.57 0.04
C TYR A 76 -4.13 -14.64 0.10
N GLN A 77 -4.76 -14.37 -1.04
CA GLN A 77 -5.97 -13.55 -1.08
C GLN A 77 -7.17 -14.30 -0.49
N HIS A 78 -8.20 -13.55 -0.13
CA HIS A 78 -9.45 -14.08 0.44
C HIS A 78 -9.29 -14.73 1.81
N GLN A 79 -8.23 -14.39 2.54
CA GLN A 79 -7.98 -14.89 3.89
C GLN A 79 -8.00 -13.78 4.95
N GLY A 80 -8.43 -12.57 4.57
CA GLY A 80 -8.51 -11.44 5.49
C GLY A 80 -7.22 -10.64 5.66
N PHE A 81 -6.17 -10.96 4.91
CA PHE A 81 -4.89 -10.27 5.04
C PHE A 81 -4.94 -8.81 4.57
N GLY A 82 -5.69 -8.54 3.49
CA GLY A 82 -5.89 -7.17 3.04
C GLY A 82 -6.58 -6.31 4.08
N LYS A 83 -7.62 -6.84 4.70
CA LYS A 83 -8.32 -6.16 5.79
C LYS A 83 -7.39 -5.90 6.96
N ALA A 84 -6.59 -6.89 7.34
CA ALA A 84 -5.68 -6.76 8.46
C ALA A 84 -4.63 -5.67 8.20
N LEU A 85 -4.08 -5.64 6.99
CA LEU A 85 -3.07 -4.66 6.61
C LEU A 85 -3.65 -3.24 6.59
N VAL A 86 -4.78 -3.04 5.94
CA VAL A 86 -5.43 -1.74 5.86
C VAL A 86 -5.87 -1.26 7.26
N SER A 87 -6.50 -2.14 8.04
CA SER A 87 -6.93 -1.82 9.40
C SER A 87 -5.74 -1.39 10.28
N HIS A 88 -4.63 -2.09 10.18
CA HIS A 88 -3.43 -1.74 10.93
C HIS A 88 -2.95 -0.33 10.60
N ILE A 89 -2.88 0.00 9.31
CA ILE A 89 -2.35 1.28 8.85
C ILE A 89 -3.28 2.43 9.22
N VAL A 90 -4.56 2.35 8.91
CA VAL A 90 -5.48 3.47 9.11
C VAL A 90 -5.71 3.77 10.59
N ASN A 91 -5.47 2.80 11.46
CA ASN A 91 -5.62 2.97 12.90
C ASN A 91 -4.34 3.39 13.60
N LEU A 92 -3.22 3.55 12.87
CA LEU A 92 -2.00 4.04 13.49
C LEU A 92 -2.18 5.49 13.97
N PRO A 93 -1.66 5.83 15.16
CA PRO A 93 -1.86 7.17 15.72
C PRO A 93 -1.44 8.31 14.79
N GLN A 94 -0.37 8.11 14.01
CA GLN A 94 0.15 9.14 13.13
C GLN A 94 -0.76 9.45 11.94
N TYR A 95 -1.71 8.56 11.60
CA TYR A 95 -2.60 8.76 10.45
C TYR A 95 -4.06 9.06 10.83
N ARG A 96 -4.47 8.72 12.05
CA ARG A 96 -5.90 8.75 12.43
C ARG A 96 -6.56 10.10 12.28
N LYS A 97 -5.81 11.19 12.45
CA LYS A 97 -6.36 12.55 12.37
C LYS A 97 -6.08 13.22 11.02
N LEU A 98 -5.45 12.52 10.11
CA LEU A 98 -5.11 13.06 8.80
C LEU A 98 -6.18 12.70 7.78
N ARG A 99 -6.24 13.49 6.71
CA ARG A 99 -7.06 13.13 5.55
C ARG A 99 -6.37 12.00 4.80
N GLY A 100 -7.05 10.87 4.64
CA GLY A 100 -6.54 9.76 3.84
C GLY A 100 -7.07 9.84 2.41
N ILE A 101 -6.19 9.62 1.44
CA ILE A 101 -6.52 9.58 0.02
C ILE A 101 -6.02 8.26 -0.55
N LEU A 102 -6.82 7.64 -1.42
CA LEU A 102 -6.37 6.48 -2.18
C LEU A 102 -7.10 6.44 -3.52
N LEU A 103 -6.54 5.68 -4.44
CA LEU A 103 -7.15 5.41 -5.73
C LEU A 103 -7.34 3.90 -5.83
N THR A 104 -8.55 3.48 -6.19
CA THR A 104 -8.85 2.07 -6.38
C THR A 104 -9.83 1.89 -7.53
N LYS A 105 -9.65 0.82 -8.29
CA LYS A 105 -10.55 0.47 -9.38
C LYS A 105 -11.66 -0.47 -8.91
N ASP A 106 -11.33 -1.37 -7.98
CA ASP A 106 -12.20 -2.52 -7.69
C ASP A 106 -12.28 -2.91 -6.20
N ALA A 107 -11.68 -2.13 -5.31
CA ALA A 107 -11.65 -2.48 -3.88
C ALA A 107 -12.40 -1.48 -2.99
N HIS A 108 -13.38 -0.76 -3.53
CA HIS A 108 -14.15 0.24 -2.79
C HIS A 108 -14.78 -0.34 -1.52
N GLY A 109 -15.33 -1.55 -1.61
CA GLY A 109 -15.96 -2.19 -0.46
C GLY A 109 -15.02 -2.45 0.70
N LEU A 110 -13.76 -2.73 0.42
CA LEU A 110 -12.74 -2.90 1.46
C LEU A 110 -12.50 -1.58 2.19
N TYR A 111 -12.25 -0.50 1.43
CA TYR A 111 -11.87 0.77 2.01
C TYR A 111 -13.02 1.51 2.70
N GLU A 112 -14.26 1.32 2.22
CA GLU A 112 -15.44 1.89 2.85
C GLU A 112 -15.59 1.46 4.31
N LYS A 113 -15.15 0.25 4.63
CA LYS A 113 -15.19 -0.27 6.01
C LYS A 113 -14.30 0.53 6.97
N TYR A 114 -13.35 1.28 6.44
CA TYR A 114 -12.38 2.05 7.24
C TYR A 114 -12.56 3.56 7.08
N GLY A 115 -13.74 3.99 6.63
CA GLY A 115 -14.10 5.39 6.60
C GLY A 115 -13.78 6.11 5.31
N PHE A 116 -13.30 5.43 4.29
CA PHE A 116 -13.08 6.04 2.98
C PHE A 116 -14.40 6.14 2.22
N GLU A 117 -14.62 7.29 1.61
CA GLU A 117 -15.82 7.55 0.81
C GLU A 117 -15.42 7.84 -0.63
N THR A 118 -16.21 7.34 -1.57
CA THR A 118 -16.01 7.66 -2.99
C THR A 118 -16.36 9.12 -3.23
N VAL A 119 -15.45 9.86 -3.88
CA VAL A 119 -15.68 11.28 -4.21
C VAL A 119 -15.66 11.44 -5.73
N ASP A 120 -16.84 11.33 -6.33
CA ASP A 120 -16.98 11.44 -7.78
C ASP A 120 -16.71 12.87 -8.25
N GLY A 121 -16.03 12.98 -9.40
CA GLY A 121 -15.81 14.26 -10.04
C GLY A 121 -14.80 15.17 -9.38
N ARG A 122 -14.10 14.70 -8.34
CA ARG A 122 -13.11 15.54 -7.62
C ARG A 122 -11.67 15.11 -7.85
N ALA A 123 -11.45 13.86 -8.23
CA ALA A 123 -10.10 13.37 -8.44
C ALA A 123 -9.63 13.68 -9.86
N MET A 124 -8.41 14.17 -9.98
CA MET A 124 -7.75 14.39 -11.26
C MET A 124 -6.37 13.78 -11.20
N ILE A 125 -5.94 13.16 -12.27
CA ILE A 125 -4.65 12.49 -12.35
C ILE A 125 -3.92 13.01 -13.58
N LYS A 126 -2.64 13.37 -13.40
CA LYS A 126 -1.74 13.63 -14.52
C LYS A 126 -0.81 12.43 -14.66
N SER A 127 -0.89 11.74 -15.77
CA SER A 127 -0.02 10.60 -16.04
C SER A 127 1.41 11.08 -16.30
N PRO A 128 2.42 10.29 -15.94
CA PRO A 128 3.82 10.65 -16.24
C PRO A 128 4.05 10.76 -17.74
N ASP A 129 4.98 11.62 -18.13
CA ASP A 129 5.48 11.67 -19.52
C ASP A 129 6.20 10.37 -19.85
N ARG A 130 6.08 9.95 -21.08
CA ARG A 130 6.73 8.71 -21.53
C ARG A 130 8.21 8.91 -21.83
#